data_40b9a42e9500c21008b009ee9ac3661b
#
_entry.id   40b9a42e9500c21008b009ee9ac3661b
#
_cell.length_a   1.000
_cell.length_b   1.000
_cell.length_c   1.000
_cell.angle_alpha   90.00
_cell.angle_beta   90.00
_cell.angle_gamma   90.00
#
_symmetry.space_group_name_H-M   'P 1'
#
loop_
_entity.id
_entity.type
_entity.pdbx_description
1 polymer ?
#
loop_
_entity_poly.entity_id
_entity_poly.type
_entity_poly.pdbx_seq_one_letter_code
_entity_poly.pdbx_strand_id
1 'polypeptide(L)'
;FRALTQLIQDVVPSDPARDEYRQGNTMGPAYRHWRRAKLGRRYRLFFRYDSKAKVIVYAWVNDEQTLRSSGSKSDPYAVFEKMLGRGNPPDDWNALVRASKQNWSKLE
;
A
#
# COMPACT_ATOMS: atom_id res chain seq x y z
N PHE A 1 -11.98 -7.11 -9.68
CA PHE A 1 -12.39 -6.50 -8.41
C PHE A 1 -12.67 -7.50 -7.30
N ARG A 2 -13.12 -8.71 -7.62
CA ARG A 2 -13.30 -9.76 -6.62
C ARG A 2 -11.99 -10.11 -5.92
N ALA A 3 -10.91 -10.28 -6.70
CA ALA A 3 -9.62 -10.61 -6.14
C ALA A 3 -9.09 -9.51 -5.21
N LEU A 4 -9.29 -8.25 -5.59
CA LEU A 4 -8.89 -7.11 -4.76
C LEU A 4 -9.74 -7.05 -3.48
N THR A 5 -11.05 -7.25 -3.59
CA THR A 5 -11.95 -7.26 -2.45
C THR A 5 -11.56 -8.36 -1.46
N GLN A 6 -11.29 -9.56 -1.95
CA GLN A 6 -10.84 -10.67 -1.10
C GLN A 6 -9.50 -10.38 -0.43
N LEU A 7 -8.59 -9.77 -1.17
CA LEU A 7 -7.27 -9.41 -0.65
C LEU A 7 -7.42 -8.44 0.55
N ILE A 8 -8.26 -7.42 0.39
CA ILE A 8 -8.49 -6.41 1.42
C ILE A 8 -9.25 -6.96 2.62
N GLN A 9 -10.32 -7.74 2.38
CA GLN A 9 -11.23 -8.16 3.44
C GLN A 9 -10.80 -9.44 4.15
N ASP A 10 -10.13 -10.35 3.45
CA ASP A 10 -9.86 -11.68 3.99
C ASP A 10 -8.37 -12.02 4.03
N VAL A 11 -7.67 -11.90 2.90
CA VAL A 11 -6.33 -12.44 2.76
C VAL A 11 -5.31 -11.66 3.59
N VAL A 12 -5.24 -10.35 3.41
CA VAL A 12 -4.30 -9.52 4.18
C VAL A 12 -4.67 -9.51 5.66
N PRO A 13 -5.94 -9.31 6.06
CA PRO A 13 -6.28 -9.31 7.49
C PRO A 13 -6.02 -10.62 8.21
N SER A 14 -5.99 -11.75 7.50
CA SER A 14 -5.72 -13.05 8.13
C SER A 14 -4.31 -13.12 8.70
N ASP A 15 -3.35 -12.44 8.08
CA ASP A 15 -1.97 -12.36 8.57
C ASP A 15 -1.25 -11.17 7.92
N PRO A 16 -1.48 -9.94 8.39
CA PRO A 16 -0.89 -8.75 7.77
C PRO A 16 0.62 -8.62 8.01
N ALA A 17 1.17 -9.41 8.91
CA ALA A 17 2.60 -9.40 9.22
C ALA A 17 3.41 -10.38 8.38
N ARG A 18 2.82 -11.06 7.41
CA ARG A 18 3.53 -12.02 6.55
C ARG A 18 4.78 -11.41 5.92
N ASP A 19 5.84 -12.17 5.88
CA ASP A 19 7.10 -11.73 5.25
C ASP A 19 6.93 -11.43 3.77
N GLU A 20 6.04 -12.13 3.07
CA GLU A 20 5.81 -11.90 1.65
C GLU A 20 5.27 -10.49 1.34
N TYR A 21 4.69 -9.80 2.34
CA TYR A 21 4.21 -8.43 2.17
C TYR A 21 5.32 -7.39 2.30
N ARG A 22 6.50 -7.78 2.75
CA ARG A 22 7.64 -6.87 2.82
C ARG A 22 8.19 -6.63 1.43
N GLN A 23 8.37 -5.36 1.08
CA GLN A 23 8.87 -4.99 -0.24
C GLN A 23 10.39 -4.75 -0.27
N GLY A 24 11.04 -4.81 0.90
CA GLY A 24 12.48 -4.63 0.99
C GLY A 24 12.90 -3.22 0.61
N ASN A 25 13.86 -3.11 -0.32
CA ASN A 25 14.41 -1.83 -0.75
C ASN A 25 13.86 -1.37 -2.10
N THR A 26 12.72 -1.90 -2.54
CA THR A 26 12.15 -1.55 -3.85
C THR A 26 11.89 -0.05 -3.99
N MET A 27 11.57 0.62 -2.88
CA MET A 27 11.37 2.07 -2.83
C MET A 27 12.44 2.78 -1.99
N GLY A 28 13.58 2.12 -1.77
CA GLY A 28 14.66 2.64 -0.95
C GLY A 28 14.47 2.41 0.53
N PRO A 29 15.55 2.61 1.34
CA PRO A 29 15.51 2.28 2.76
C PRO A 29 14.55 3.15 3.58
N ALA A 30 14.24 4.36 3.12
CA ALA A 30 13.34 5.28 3.84
C ALA A 30 11.91 4.77 3.91
N TYR A 31 11.49 3.90 2.99
CA TYR A 31 10.10 3.44 2.88
C TYR A 31 9.95 1.94 3.12
N ARG A 32 10.88 1.31 3.80
CA ARG A 32 10.83 -0.13 4.08
C ARG A 32 9.66 -0.55 4.96
N HIS A 33 9.11 0.37 5.71
CA HIS A 33 7.96 0.11 6.59
C HIS A 33 6.65 -0.02 5.82
N TRP A 34 6.63 0.38 4.56
CA TRP A 34 5.48 0.15 3.68
C TRP A 34 5.47 -1.31 3.24
N ARG A 35 4.29 -1.89 3.22
CA ARG A 35 4.08 -3.28 2.79
C ARG A 35 3.30 -3.28 1.48
N ARG A 36 3.41 -4.38 0.77
CA ARG A 36 2.63 -4.55 -0.45
C ARG A 36 2.15 -5.98 -0.58
N ALA A 37 0.94 -6.15 -1.12
CA ALA A 37 0.41 -7.45 -1.52
C ALA A 37 0.36 -7.50 -3.04
N LYS A 38 0.75 -8.63 -3.60
CA LYS A 38 0.71 -8.85 -5.04
C LYS A 38 -0.70 -9.26 -5.45
N LEU A 39 -1.23 -8.60 -6.46
CA LEU A 39 -2.52 -8.94 -7.06
C LEU A 39 -2.25 -9.30 -8.51
N GLY A 40 -2.14 -10.60 -8.79
CA GLY A 40 -1.67 -11.08 -10.08
C GLY A 40 -0.21 -10.69 -10.30
N ARG A 41 0.21 -10.61 -11.57
CA ARG A 41 1.61 -10.34 -11.90
C ARG A 41 1.99 -8.86 -11.85
N ARG A 42 1.05 -7.98 -12.20
CA ARG A 42 1.37 -6.58 -12.51
C ARG A 42 0.69 -5.57 -11.62
N TYR A 43 -0.15 -5.99 -10.68
CA TYR A 43 -0.81 -5.10 -9.73
C TYR A 43 -0.23 -5.26 -8.34
N ARG A 44 -0.17 -4.17 -7.60
CA ARG A 44 0.38 -4.13 -6.24
C ARG A 44 -0.54 -3.29 -5.36
N LEU A 45 -0.92 -3.83 -4.20
CA LEU A 45 -1.68 -3.11 -3.18
C LEU A 45 -0.71 -2.71 -2.07
N PHE A 46 -0.56 -1.41 -1.84
CA PHE A 46 0.33 -0.88 -0.81
C PHE A 46 -0.44 -0.58 0.47
N PHE A 47 0.13 -0.97 1.60
CA PHE A 47 -0.53 -0.78 2.89
C PHE A 47 0.50 -0.64 4.01
N ARG A 48 0.00 -0.13 5.15
CA ARG A 48 0.74 -0.08 6.40
C ARG A 48 0.02 -0.92 7.43
N TYR A 49 0.77 -1.53 8.33
CA TYR A 49 0.22 -2.33 9.41
C TYR A 49 0.92 -1.98 10.73
N ASP A 50 0.12 -1.64 11.74
CA ASP A 50 0.60 -1.44 13.11
C ASP A 50 0.21 -2.66 13.93
N SER A 51 1.19 -3.47 14.32
CA SER A 51 0.98 -4.71 15.05
C SER A 51 0.48 -4.49 16.48
N LYS A 52 0.80 -3.34 17.08
CA LYS A 52 0.35 -3.01 18.44
C LYS A 52 -1.13 -2.63 18.45
N ALA A 53 -1.52 -1.75 17.55
CA ALA A 53 -2.91 -1.32 17.42
C ALA A 53 -3.77 -2.32 16.64
N LYS A 54 -3.13 -3.23 15.92
CA LYS A 54 -3.78 -4.19 15.00
C LYS A 54 -4.63 -3.48 13.96
N VAL A 55 -4.07 -2.42 13.38
CA VAL A 55 -4.72 -1.60 12.37
C VAL A 55 -4.00 -1.73 11.04
N ILE A 56 -4.74 -1.95 9.98
CA ILE A 56 -4.27 -1.97 8.60
C ILE A 56 -4.79 -0.73 7.89
N VAL A 57 -3.91 0.01 7.21
CA VAL A 57 -4.32 1.13 6.37
C VAL A 57 -3.93 0.81 4.93
N TYR A 58 -4.91 0.61 4.07
CA TYR A 58 -4.67 0.43 2.64
C TYR A 58 -4.54 1.81 2.00
N ALA A 59 -3.44 2.03 1.30
CA ALA A 59 -3.12 3.36 0.81
C ALA A 59 -3.34 3.51 -0.70
N TRP A 60 -2.98 2.50 -1.49
CA TRP A 60 -3.03 2.65 -2.94
C TRP A 60 -2.91 1.31 -3.64
N VAL A 61 -3.62 1.18 -4.74
CA VAL A 61 -3.45 0.09 -5.72
C VAL A 61 -3.23 0.74 -7.08
N ASN A 62 -2.29 0.20 -7.86
CA ASN A 62 -2.00 0.73 -9.17
C ASN A 62 -3.09 0.38 -10.20
N ASP A 63 -3.04 1.05 -11.33
CA ASP A 63 -4.01 0.89 -12.42
C ASP A 63 -3.33 0.36 -13.70
N GLU A 64 -4.09 0.35 -14.80
CA GLU A 64 -3.60 -0.14 -16.09
C GLU A 64 -2.45 0.69 -16.67
N GLN A 65 -2.33 1.95 -16.26
CA GLN A 65 -1.27 2.84 -16.74
C GLN A 65 0.00 2.73 -15.91
N THR A 66 -0.07 2.04 -14.78
CA THR A 66 1.04 1.89 -13.84
C THR A 66 1.31 0.42 -13.51
N LEU A 67 1.23 -0.45 -14.52
CA LEU A 67 1.49 -1.87 -14.36
C LEU A 67 2.95 -2.13 -14.01
N ARG A 68 3.19 -3.20 -13.25
CA ARG A 68 4.52 -3.58 -12.82
C ARG A 68 5.45 -3.75 -14.02
N SER A 69 6.51 -2.94 -14.07
CA SER A 69 7.49 -2.96 -15.13
C SER A 69 8.83 -2.50 -14.53
N SER A 70 9.67 -3.46 -14.17
CA SER A 70 10.92 -3.18 -13.44
C SER A 70 11.78 -2.17 -14.17
N GLY A 71 12.20 -1.11 -13.43
CA GLY A 71 13.02 -0.04 -13.97
C GLY A 71 12.27 1.04 -14.74
N SER A 72 10.98 0.88 -14.97
CA SER A 72 10.17 1.87 -15.67
C SER A 72 9.71 2.97 -14.72
N LYS A 73 9.58 4.20 -15.24
CA LYS A 73 9.03 5.32 -14.48
C LYS A 73 7.56 5.13 -14.13
N SER A 74 6.84 4.32 -14.89
CA SER A 74 5.42 4.01 -14.65
C SER A 74 5.21 2.77 -13.79
N ASP A 75 6.28 2.13 -13.33
CA ASP A 75 6.19 1.00 -12.41
C ASP A 75 5.53 1.43 -11.10
N PRO A 76 4.64 0.60 -10.51
CA PRO A 76 3.91 1.01 -9.30
C PRO A 76 4.82 1.40 -8.13
N TYR A 77 5.97 0.76 -7.96
CA TYR A 77 6.90 1.15 -6.90
C TYR A 77 7.47 2.55 -7.13
N ALA A 78 7.82 2.87 -8.38
CA ALA A 78 8.34 4.20 -8.72
C ALA A 78 7.27 5.28 -8.54
N VAL A 79 6.04 4.99 -8.97
CA VAL A 79 4.92 5.92 -8.84
C VAL A 79 4.57 6.16 -7.37
N PHE A 80 4.47 5.09 -6.59
CA PHE A 80 4.13 5.21 -5.17
C PHE A 80 5.21 5.94 -4.38
N GLU A 81 6.49 5.68 -4.69
CA GLU A 81 7.60 6.41 -4.08
C GLU A 81 7.47 7.92 -4.30
N LYS A 82 7.13 8.33 -5.52
CA LYS A 82 6.90 9.74 -5.82
C LYS A 82 5.71 10.32 -5.06
N MET A 83 4.64 9.54 -4.93
CA MET A 83 3.47 9.94 -4.15
C MET A 83 3.85 10.20 -2.69
N LEU A 84 4.63 9.31 -2.11
CA LEU A 84 5.11 9.48 -0.73
C LEU A 84 6.01 10.71 -0.59
N GLY A 85 6.85 10.97 -1.58
CA GLY A 85 7.70 12.15 -1.59
C GLY A 85 6.93 13.46 -1.65
N ARG A 86 5.71 13.43 -2.18
CA ARG A 86 4.80 14.57 -2.22
C ARG A 86 3.89 14.66 -0.99
N GLY A 87 4.01 13.71 -0.06
CA GLY A 87 3.19 13.67 1.14
C GLY A 87 1.77 13.12 0.95
N ASN A 88 1.49 12.46 -0.17
CA ASN A 88 0.16 11.91 -0.47
C ASN A 88 0.28 10.49 -1.04
N PRO A 89 0.05 9.44 -0.24
CA PRO A 89 -0.41 9.47 1.16
C PRO A 89 0.70 9.93 2.11
N PRO A 90 0.34 10.42 3.31
CA PRO A 90 1.34 10.77 4.31
C PRO A 90 2.14 9.55 4.75
N ASP A 91 3.45 9.70 4.91
CA ASP A 91 4.32 8.63 5.39
C ASP A 91 4.27 8.48 6.91
N ASP A 92 4.00 9.56 7.62
CA ASP A 92 3.84 9.53 9.07
C ASP A 92 2.59 8.75 9.47
N TRP A 93 2.75 7.81 10.43
CA TRP A 93 1.65 6.92 10.81
C TRP A 93 0.43 7.67 11.30
N ASN A 94 0.60 8.65 12.19
CA ASN A 94 -0.53 9.39 12.74
C ASN A 94 -1.26 10.20 11.67
N ALA A 95 -0.51 10.82 10.76
CA ALA A 95 -1.09 11.58 9.66
C ALA A 95 -1.82 10.66 8.69
N LEU A 96 -1.26 9.48 8.43
CA LEU A 96 -1.88 8.48 7.55
C LEU A 96 -3.22 8.00 8.13
N VAL A 97 -3.27 7.69 9.41
CA VAL A 97 -4.50 7.25 10.07
C VAL A 97 -5.55 8.34 10.04
N ARG A 98 -5.16 9.61 10.28
CA ARG A 98 -6.10 10.74 10.21
C ARG A 98 -6.66 10.92 8.81
N ALA A 99 -5.82 10.83 7.78
CA ALA A 99 -6.26 10.95 6.39
C ALA A 99 -7.24 9.82 6.02
N SER A 100 -6.97 8.62 6.48
CA SER A 100 -7.83 7.45 6.28
C SER A 100 -9.21 7.66 6.91
N LYS A 101 -9.25 8.18 8.14
CA LYS A 101 -10.52 8.47 8.84
C LYS A 101 -11.32 9.57 8.16
N GLN A 102 -10.64 10.61 7.67
CA GLN A 102 -11.31 11.70 6.96
C GLN A 102 -11.98 11.20 5.67
N ASN A 103 -11.28 10.33 4.93
CA ASN A 103 -11.85 9.75 3.71
C ASN A 103 -13.04 8.85 4.02
N TRP A 104 -12.97 8.10 5.10
CA TRP A 104 -14.08 7.26 5.55
C TRP A 104 -15.31 8.10 5.89
N SER A 105 -15.12 9.20 6.61
CA SER A 105 -16.20 10.11 6.98
C SER A 105 -16.90 10.70 5.76
N LYS A 106 -16.17 10.97 4.69
CA LYS A 106 -16.75 11.50 3.45
C LYS A 106 -17.64 10.49 2.72
N LEU A 107 -17.41 9.21 2.94
CA LEU A 107 -18.20 8.16 2.31
C LEU A 107 -19.54 7.91 3.04
N GLU A 108 -19.64 8.35 4.28
CA GLU A 108 -20.86 8.28 5.05
C GLU A 108 -21.78 9.46 4.73
#